data_463a0d716d4b6697b62e14038504468e
#
_entry.id   463a0d716d4b6697b62e14038504468e
#
_cell.length_a   1.000
_cell.length_b   1.000
_cell.length_c   1.000
_cell.angle_alpha   90.00
_cell.angle_beta   90.00
_cell.angle_gamma   90.00
#
_symmetry.space_group_name_H-M   'P 1'
#
loop_
_entity.id
_entity.type
_entity.pdbx_description
1 polymer ?
#
loop_
_entity_poly.entity_id
_entity_poly.type
_entity_poly.pdbx_seq_one_letter_code
_entity_poly.pdbx_strand_id
1 'polypeptide(L)'
;SLGWRISDEKFMQGTSNWMNNLKLRLGYGVTGAASIDPYSSVATVELDGYYSLGGQKTNSYKFSENVANADLTWERSHNWNIGLDASFFNNRIDLSADYYITNTDGVIWKQNLPVVNGAYNASKLYYMSKNIAKTQNHGLELTLNTRNIVNKEFTWTSALTFTLNNEKVKSLIGGTADHVKNEDYYLSIG
;
A
#
# COMPACT_ATOMS: atom_id res chain seq x y z
N SER A 1 0.10 -19.05 3.55
CA SER A 1 -0.56 -18.88 4.87
C SER A 1 -0.58 -20.18 5.63
N LEU A 2 -0.52 -20.09 6.94
CA LEU A 2 -0.60 -21.20 7.88
C LEU A 2 -1.76 -20.92 8.86
N GLY A 3 -2.56 -21.95 9.16
CA GLY A 3 -3.61 -21.88 10.17
C GLY A 3 -3.50 -23.05 11.11
N TRP A 4 -3.44 -22.78 12.41
CA TRP A 4 -3.39 -23.78 13.45
C TRP A 4 -4.61 -23.65 14.36
N ARG A 5 -5.44 -24.70 14.40
CA ARG A 5 -6.58 -24.76 15.29
C ARG A 5 -6.13 -25.37 16.63
N ILE A 6 -5.80 -24.49 17.55
CA ILE A 6 -5.27 -24.85 18.88
C ILE A 6 -6.33 -25.58 19.71
N SER A 7 -7.61 -25.20 19.55
CA SER A 7 -8.72 -25.83 20.28
C SER A 7 -8.88 -27.32 20.01
N ASP A 8 -8.37 -27.83 18.87
CA ASP A 8 -8.50 -29.26 18.52
C ASP A 8 -7.37 -30.13 19.15
N GLU A 9 -6.39 -29.47 19.78
CA GLU A 9 -5.25 -30.13 20.36
C GLU A 9 -5.61 -30.83 21.68
N LYS A 10 -4.96 -31.98 21.97
CA LYS A 10 -5.24 -32.79 23.15
C LYS A 10 -5.08 -32.04 24.48
N PHE A 11 -4.12 -31.10 24.55
CA PHE A 11 -3.89 -30.29 25.75
C PHE A 11 -4.99 -29.26 26.02
N MET A 12 -5.84 -28.97 25.00
CA MET A 12 -6.97 -28.04 25.12
C MET A 12 -8.31 -28.72 25.44
N GLN A 13 -8.38 -30.03 25.50
CA GLN A 13 -9.64 -30.77 25.76
C GLN A 13 -10.34 -30.34 27.06
N GLY A 14 -9.58 -29.95 28.10
CA GLY A 14 -10.13 -29.44 29.35
C GLY A 14 -10.83 -28.09 29.26
N THR A 15 -10.64 -27.34 28.18
CA THR A 15 -11.22 -26.01 28.00
C THR A 15 -12.49 -26.00 27.13
N SER A 16 -12.87 -27.14 26.55
CA SER A 16 -13.98 -27.26 25.59
C SER A 16 -15.35 -26.81 26.12
N ASN A 17 -15.51 -26.78 27.46
CA ASN A 17 -16.74 -26.32 28.09
C ASN A 17 -17.03 -24.84 27.94
N TRP A 18 -16.00 -24.04 27.76
CA TRP A 18 -16.11 -22.55 27.66
C TRP A 18 -15.44 -21.95 26.42
N MET A 19 -14.44 -22.63 25.86
CA MET A 19 -13.75 -22.23 24.62
C MET A 19 -14.09 -23.20 23.49
N ASN A 20 -14.82 -22.72 22.49
CA ASN A 20 -15.29 -23.54 21.38
C ASN A 20 -14.34 -23.54 20.19
N ASN A 21 -13.62 -22.47 20.01
CA ASN A 21 -12.63 -22.33 18.94
C ASN A 21 -11.49 -21.43 19.39
N LEU A 22 -10.27 -21.86 19.09
CA LEU A 22 -9.07 -21.03 19.17
C LEU A 22 -8.19 -21.36 17.97
N LYS A 23 -8.02 -20.40 17.08
CA LYS A 23 -7.26 -20.57 15.84
C LYS A 23 -6.24 -19.46 15.70
N LEU A 24 -4.98 -19.85 15.49
CA LEU A 24 -3.90 -18.95 15.10
C LEU A 24 -3.76 -18.96 13.58
N ARG A 25 -3.62 -17.77 12.99
CA ARG A 25 -3.37 -17.57 11.57
C ARG A 25 -2.06 -16.82 11.38
N LEU A 26 -1.23 -17.32 10.46
CA LEU A 26 0.01 -16.68 10.05
C LEU A 26 -0.02 -16.52 8.53
N GLY A 27 0.22 -15.32 8.04
CA GLY A 27 0.25 -15.01 6.63
C GLY A 27 1.53 -14.27 6.26
N TYR A 28 2.11 -14.63 5.13
CA TYR A 28 3.15 -13.86 4.46
C TYR A 28 2.88 -13.85 2.96
N GLY A 29 3.06 -12.70 2.35
CA GLY A 29 2.93 -12.53 0.91
C GLY A 29 3.75 -11.36 0.41
N VAL A 30 4.14 -11.44 -0.86
CA VAL A 30 4.77 -10.32 -1.59
C VAL A 30 3.89 -9.95 -2.75
N THR A 31 3.56 -8.68 -2.86
CA THR A 31 2.78 -8.13 -3.96
C THR A 31 3.61 -7.08 -4.70
N GLY A 32 3.49 -7.06 -6.02
CA GLY A 32 4.07 -6.04 -6.88
C GLY A 32 2.98 -5.10 -7.39
N ALA A 33 3.28 -3.81 -7.41
CA ALA A 33 2.43 -2.79 -8.02
C ALA A 33 3.23 -1.88 -8.95
N ALA A 34 2.63 -1.49 -10.06
CA ALA A 34 3.17 -0.52 -11.00
C ALA A 34 2.05 0.48 -11.34
N SER A 35 1.77 1.38 -10.39
CA SER A 35 0.74 2.42 -10.54
C SER A 35 1.27 3.59 -11.35
N ILE A 36 1.71 3.31 -12.58
CA ILE A 36 2.25 4.29 -13.53
C ILE A 36 1.61 4.12 -14.91
N ASP A 37 1.56 5.20 -15.67
CA ASP A 37 1.07 5.16 -17.04
C ASP A 37 1.97 4.29 -17.93
N PRO A 38 1.42 3.66 -18.97
CA PRO A 38 2.21 2.97 -19.98
C PRO A 38 3.30 3.88 -20.54
N TYR A 39 4.47 3.28 -20.82
CA TYR A 39 5.63 4.00 -21.35
C TYR A 39 6.30 5.02 -20.43
N SER A 40 5.95 5.07 -19.12
CA SER A 40 6.57 6.01 -18.16
C SER A 40 8.08 5.79 -17.98
N SER A 41 8.62 4.65 -18.38
CA SER A 41 10.06 4.35 -18.31
C SER A 41 10.85 4.82 -19.55
N VAL A 42 10.18 5.24 -20.62
CA VAL A 42 10.81 5.64 -21.88
C VAL A 42 10.50 7.10 -22.21
N ALA A 43 11.43 7.77 -22.92
CA ALA A 43 11.18 9.07 -23.47
C ALA A 43 10.30 8.95 -24.71
N THR A 44 9.30 9.80 -24.80
CA THR A 44 8.41 9.89 -25.96
C THR A 44 8.50 11.27 -26.60
N VAL A 45 8.12 11.38 -27.86
CA VAL A 45 8.00 12.63 -28.57
C VAL A 45 6.54 12.91 -28.93
N GLU A 46 6.16 14.16 -28.86
CA GLU A 46 4.82 14.61 -29.17
C GLU A 46 4.85 15.59 -30.35
N LEU A 47 3.76 15.63 -31.13
CA LEU A 47 3.59 16.61 -32.18
C LEU A 47 3.39 17.99 -31.55
N ASP A 48 4.29 18.93 -31.85
CA ASP A 48 4.25 20.31 -31.31
C ASP A 48 3.62 21.33 -32.28
N GLY A 49 3.14 20.87 -33.40
CA GLY A 49 2.55 21.71 -34.44
C GLY A 49 3.26 21.60 -35.77
N TYR A 50 3.29 22.68 -36.50
CA TYR A 50 3.84 22.72 -37.85
C TYR A 50 4.69 23.97 -38.06
N TYR A 51 5.74 23.84 -38.84
CA TYR A 51 6.48 24.97 -39.37
C TYR A 51 6.56 24.91 -40.90
N SER A 52 6.83 26.02 -41.56
CA SER A 52 7.00 26.08 -43.01
C SER A 52 8.49 26.04 -43.35
N LEU A 53 8.90 25.03 -44.11
CA LEU A 53 10.24 24.92 -44.66
C LEU A 53 10.16 24.88 -46.22
N GLY A 54 10.72 25.91 -46.89
CA GLY A 54 10.66 25.98 -48.33
C GLY A 54 9.25 26.04 -48.93
N GLY A 55 8.27 26.59 -48.19
CA GLY A 55 6.86 26.65 -48.61
C GLY A 55 6.07 25.36 -48.32
N GLN A 56 6.72 24.34 -47.79
CA GLN A 56 6.09 23.09 -47.40
C GLN A 56 5.77 23.06 -45.91
N LYS A 57 4.58 22.52 -45.55
CA LYS A 57 4.17 22.32 -44.17
C LYS A 57 4.90 21.10 -43.63
N THR A 58 5.68 21.28 -42.57
CA THR A 58 6.48 20.24 -41.92
C THR A 58 6.09 20.12 -40.46
N ASN A 59 5.97 18.86 -39.97
CA ASN A 59 5.64 18.60 -38.59
C ASN A 59 6.80 19.00 -37.67
N SER A 60 6.46 19.64 -36.56
CA SER A 60 7.35 19.89 -35.43
C SER A 60 7.08 18.92 -34.30
N TYR A 61 8.13 18.45 -33.64
CA TYR A 61 8.05 17.55 -32.52
C TYR A 61 8.81 18.11 -31.34
N LYS A 62 8.30 17.84 -30.14
CA LYS A 62 8.97 18.11 -28.87
C LYS A 62 9.07 16.84 -28.04
N PHE A 63 9.99 16.77 -27.11
CA PHE A 63 10.01 15.72 -26.11
C PHE A 63 8.80 15.87 -25.18
N SER A 64 8.22 14.72 -24.78
CA SER A 64 7.22 14.71 -23.72
C SER A 64 7.83 15.17 -22.40
N GLU A 65 6.98 15.54 -21.45
CA GLU A 65 7.43 16.00 -20.11
C GLU A 65 8.00 14.88 -19.26
N ASN A 66 7.72 13.63 -19.62
CA ASN A 66 8.27 12.46 -18.96
C ASN A 66 9.68 12.14 -19.47
N VAL A 67 10.66 12.24 -18.60
CA VAL A 67 12.04 11.85 -18.89
C VAL A 67 12.23 10.36 -18.62
N ALA A 68 12.89 9.68 -19.55
CA ALA A 68 13.14 8.24 -19.44
C ALA A 68 13.89 7.87 -18.18
N ASN A 69 13.50 6.74 -17.58
CA ASN A 69 14.23 6.10 -16.51
C ASN A 69 14.26 4.58 -16.75
N ALA A 70 15.39 4.08 -17.23
CA ALA A 70 15.59 2.67 -17.51
C ALA A 70 15.64 1.80 -16.24
N ASP A 71 15.93 2.40 -15.09
CA ASP A 71 16.05 1.71 -13.80
C ASP A 71 14.71 1.65 -13.05
N LEU A 72 13.62 2.14 -13.65
CA LEU A 72 12.31 2.12 -13.04
C LEU A 72 11.78 0.69 -12.90
N THR A 73 11.46 0.32 -11.65
CA THR A 73 10.94 -1.00 -11.30
C THR A 73 9.61 -0.89 -10.58
N TRP A 74 8.97 -2.02 -10.37
CA TRP A 74 7.71 -2.10 -9.59
C TRP A 74 7.97 -1.85 -8.10
N GLU A 75 6.96 -1.31 -7.46
CA GLU A 75 6.87 -1.29 -6.00
C GLU A 75 6.69 -2.72 -5.49
N ARG A 76 7.36 -3.08 -4.39
CA ARG A 76 7.23 -4.39 -3.76
C ARG A 76 6.78 -4.22 -2.32
N SER A 77 5.63 -4.82 -2.02
CA SER A 77 5.07 -4.83 -0.66
C SER A 77 5.19 -6.21 -0.05
N HIS A 78 5.91 -6.30 1.06
CA HIS A 78 6.05 -7.49 1.89
C HIS A 78 5.03 -7.41 3.02
N ASN A 79 4.03 -8.30 2.98
CA ASN A 79 2.91 -8.30 3.90
C ASN A 79 3.05 -9.46 4.89
N TRP A 80 3.07 -9.16 6.18
CA TRP A 80 2.98 -10.09 7.28
C TRP A 80 1.65 -9.90 7.99
N ASN A 81 0.99 -10.99 8.31
CA ASN A 81 -0.25 -10.97 9.09
C ASN A 81 -0.21 -12.07 10.15
N ILE A 82 -0.56 -11.73 11.38
CA ILE A 82 -0.76 -12.65 12.48
C ILE A 82 -2.17 -12.43 12.99
N GLY A 83 -3.01 -13.45 12.91
CA GLY A 83 -4.41 -13.37 13.34
C GLY A 83 -4.74 -14.42 14.39
N LEU A 84 -5.61 -14.08 15.32
CA LEU A 84 -6.16 -14.96 16.34
C LEU A 84 -7.68 -14.91 16.28
N ASP A 85 -8.31 -16.06 16.09
CA ASP A 85 -9.76 -16.20 16.17
C ASP A 85 -10.11 -17.03 17.41
N ALA A 86 -10.99 -16.52 18.24
CA ALA A 86 -11.43 -17.18 19.46
C ALA A 86 -12.95 -17.11 19.61
N SER A 87 -13.57 -18.24 19.95
CA SER A 87 -15.01 -18.32 20.22
C SER A 87 -15.24 -18.95 21.59
N PHE A 88 -16.12 -18.32 22.38
CA PHE A 88 -16.39 -18.71 23.77
C PHE A 88 -17.88 -18.93 24.02
N PHE A 89 -18.19 -19.75 25.01
CA PHE A 89 -19.53 -19.97 25.58
C PHE A 89 -20.56 -20.34 24.52
N ASN A 90 -20.29 -21.39 23.74
CA ASN A 90 -21.13 -21.84 22.63
C ASN A 90 -21.35 -20.75 21.58
N ASN A 91 -20.26 -20.08 21.17
CA ASN A 91 -20.23 -18.98 20.20
C ASN A 91 -21.09 -17.78 20.63
N ARG A 92 -21.19 -17.55 21.94
CA ARG A 92 -21.82 -16.31 22.45
C ARG A 92 -20.88 -15.12 22.35
N ILE A 93 -19.58 -15.34 22.33
CA ILE A 93 -18.55 -14.34 22.19
C ILE A 93 -17.60 -14.83 21.10
N ASP A 94 -17.51 -14.10 20.01
CA ASP A 94 -16.57 -14.33 18.92
C ASP A 94 -15.61 -13.13 18.83
N LEU A 95 -14.32 -13.39 19.01
CA LEU A 95 -13.23 -12.41 18.94
C LEU A 95 -12.33 -12.76 17.77
N SER A 96 -12.03 -11.76 16.93
CA SER A 96 -10.94 -11.82 15.94
C SER A 96 -9.98 -10.67 16.21
N ALA A 97 -8.70 -10.97 16.27
CA ALA A 97 -7.63 -10.00 16.43
C ALA A 97 -6.59 -10.24 15.34
N ASP A 98 -6.30 -9.22 14.54
CA ASP A 98 -5.33 -9.28 13.46
C ASP A 98 -4.27 -8.18 13.67
N TYR A 99 -3.01 -8.58 13.62
CA TYR A 99 -1.88 -7.65 13.55
C TYR A 99 -1.16 -7.82 12.22
N TYR A 100 -0.96 -6.71 11.52
CA TYR A 100 -0.30 -6.73 10.24
C TYR A 100 0.87 -5.75 10.16
N ILE A 101 1.84 -6.11 9.32
CA ILE A 101 2.96 -5.24 8.95
C ILE A 101 3.13 -5.35 7.44
N THR A 102 3.08 -4.21 6.75
CA THR A 102 3.37 -4.08 5.34
C THR A 102 4.60 -3.20 5.17
N ASN A 103 5.66 -3.74 4.58
CA ASN A 103 6.83 -2.97 4.19
C ASN A 103 6.84 -2.84 2.66
N THR A 104 6.80 -1.62 2.16
CA THR A 104 6.85 -1.34 0.73
C THR A 104 8.21 -0.76 0.37
N ASP A 105 8.91 -1.44 -0.51
CA ASP A 105 10.18 -1.01 -1.09
C ASP A 105 9.96 -0.46 -2.49
N GLY A 106 10.70 0.60 -2.82
CA GLY A 106 10.73 1.17 -4.16
C GLY A 106 9.45 1.91 -4.55
N VAL A 107 8.84 2.63 -3.60
CA VAL A 107 7.67 3.48 -3.90
C VAL A 107 8.00 4.43 -5.04
N ILE A 108 7.15 4.42 -6.07
CA ILE A 108 7.35 5.21 -7.29
C ILE A 108 6.86 6.63 -7.06
N TRP A 109 7.71 7.59 -7.39
CA TRP A 109 7.43 9.01 -7.26
C TRP A 109 7.78 9.77 -8.53
N LYS A 110 6.93 10.69 -8.94
CA LYS A 110 7.22 11.63 -10.04
C LYS A 110 8.06 12.79 -9.49
N GLN A 111 9.36 12.73 -9.70
CA GLN A 111 10.29 13.77 -9.27
C GLN A 111 10.42 14.84 -10.35
N ASN A 112 10.07 16.09 -10.03
CA ASN A 112 10.27 17.22 -10.92
C ASN A 112 11.77 17.49 -11.12
N LEU A 113 12.16 17.77 -12.35
CA LEU A 113 13.54 18.03 -12.71
C LEU A 113 13.83 19.52 -12.69
N PRO A 114 15.03 19.91 -12.19
CA PRO A 114 15.46 21.31 -12.27
C PRO A 114 15.58 21.81 -13.72
N VAL A 115 15.21 23.06 -13.95
CA VAL A 115 15.29 23.71 -15.27
C VAL A 115 16.70 23.71 -15.85
N VAL A 116 17.72 23.70 -15.00
CA VAL A 116 19.15 23.64 -15.40
C VAL A 116 19.51 22.41 -16.23
N ASN A 117 18.69 21.35 -16.18
CA ASN A 117 18.89 20.15 -17.01
C ASN A 117 18.49 20.34 -18.48
N GLY A 118 18.14 21.55 -18.89
CA GLY A 118 17.80 21.89 -20.28
C GLY A 118 16.36 21.55 -20.68
N ALA A 119 15.61 20.93 -19.80
CA ALA A 119 14.22 20.57 -20.01
C ALA A 119 13.32 21.71 -19.50
N TYR A 120 12.92 22.62 -20.38
CA TYR A 120 12.07 23.75 -20.04
C TYR A 120 10.79 23.77 -20.87
N ASN A 121 9.67 23.84 -20.18
CA ASN A 121 8.38 24.21 -20.73
C ASN A 121 7.77 25.29 -19.83
N ALA A 122 7.36 26.42 -20.40
CA ALA A 122 6.82 27.55 -19.66
C ALA A 122 5.53 27.21 -18.86
N SER A 123 4.83 26.16 -19.26
CA SER A 123 3.54 25.76 -18.66
C SER A 123 3.63 24.54 -17.77
N LYS A 124 4.71 23.74 -17.85
CA LYS A 124 4.82 22.46 -17.14
C LYS A 124 6.26 22.11 -16.82
N LEU A 125 6.46 21.42 -15.68
CA LEU A 125 7.75 20.91 -15.28
C LEU A 125 7.99 19.53 -15.89
N TYR A 126 9.21 19.30 -16.35
CA TYR A 126 9.65 17.96 -16.71
C TYR A 126 9.84 17.12 -15.45
N TYR A 127 9.45 15.87 -15.52
CA TYR A 127 9.55 14.95 -14.40
C TYR A 127 10.16 13.61 -14.81
N MET A 128 10.68 12.88 -13.83
CA MET A 128 11.15 11.51 -13.99
C MET A 128 10.52 10.66 -12.90
N SER A 129 9.91 9.54 -13.29
CA SER A 129 9.42 8.55 -12.33
C SER A 129 10.59 7.74 -11.78
N LYS A 130 10.71 7.66 -10.45
CA LYS A 130 11.80 6.97 -9.75
C LYS A 130 11.26 6.18 -8.56
N ASN A 131 11.92 5.07 -8.25
CA ASN A 131 11.71 4.32 -7.02
C ASN A 131 12.50 5.00 -5.90
N ILE A 132 11.88 5.88 -5.10
CA ILE A 132 12.63 6.75 -4.18
C ILE A 132 12.37 6.49 -2.71
N ALA A 133 11.30 5.78 -2.35
CA ALA A 133 10.94 5.68 -0.95
C ALA A 133 10.74 4.23 -0.51
N LYS A 134 10.88 4.04 0.81
CA LYS A 134 10.43 2.86 1.53
C LYS A 134 9.43 3.30 2.58
N THR A 135 8.30 2.61 2.63
CA THR A 135 7.26 2.86 3.63
C THR A 135 7.02 1.63 4.48
N GLN A 136 6.51 1.84 5.67
CA GLN A 136 6.02 0.79 6.54
C GLN A 136 4.65 1.19 7.04
N ASN A 137 3.71 0.28 6.87
CA ASN A 137 2.39 0.36 7.47
C ASN A 137 2.23 -0.83 8.44
N HIS A 138 1.73 -0.58 9.65
CA HIS A 138 1.40 -1.62 10.61
C HIS A 138 0.14 -1.24 11.38
N GLY A 139 -0.63 -2.24 11.75
CA GLY A 139 -1.87 -2.00 12.44
C GLY A 139 -2.37 -3.17 13.24
N LEU A 140 -3.35 -2.88 14.06
CA LEU A 140 -4.11 -3.85 14.87
C LEU A 140 -5.58 -3.69 14.53
N GLU A 141 -6.24 -4.78 14.22
CA GLU A 141 -7.67 -4.86 13.98
C GLU A 141 -8.29 -5.82 15.00
N LEU A 142 -9.31 -5.36 15.71
CA LEU A 142 -10.06 -6.17 16.65
C LEU A 142 -11.53 -6.17 16.25
N THR A 143 -12.13 -7.34 16.19
CA THR A 143 -13.57 -7.50 15.97
C THR A 143 -14.14 -8.38 17.07
N LEU A 144 -15.13 -7.86 17.78
CA LEU A 144 -15.84 -8.57 18.84
C LEU A 144 -17.32 -8.65 18.48
N ASN A 145 -17.83 -9.86 18.35
CA ASN A 145 -19.26 -10.11 18.18
C ASN A 145 -19.77 -10.82 19.41
N THR A 146 -20.91 -10.37 19.94
CA THR A 146 -21.53 -10.98 21.12
C THR A 146 -23.00 -11.24 20.91
N ARG A 147 -23.48 -12.36 21.44
CA ARG A 147 -24.91 -12.71 21.55
C ARG A 147 -25.33 -12.52 23.00
N ASN A 148 -25.77 -11.31 23.35
CA ASN A 148 -26.04 -10.93 24.73
C ASN A 148 -27.28 -11.65 25.29
N ILE A 149 -28.38 -11.62 24.52
CA ILE A 149 -29.64 -12.28 24.86
C ILE A 149 -30.11 -13.06 23.64
N VAL A 150 -30.46 -14.32 23.84
CA VAL A 150 -31.05 -15.17 22.81
C VAL A 150 -32.18 -15.98 23.45
N ASN A 151 -33.41 -15.57 23.20
CA ASN A 151 -34.62 -16.30 23.58
C ASN A 151 -35.60 -16.39 22.39
N LYS A 152 -36.75 -17.06 22.61
CA LYS A 152 -37.73 -17.29 21.55
C LYS A 152 -38.35 -15.99 21.03
N GLU A 153 -38.46 -14.97 21.88
CA GLU A 153 -39.18 -13.71 21.57
C GLU A 153 -38.23 -12.53 21.34
N PHE A 154 -37.00 -12.63 21.83
CA PHE A 154 -36.06 -11.50 21.77
C PHE A 154 -34.62 -11.97 21.58
N THR A 155 -33.92 -11.35 20.64
CA THR A 155 -32.50 -11.57 20.39
C THR A 155 -31.77 -10.24 20.38
N TRP A 156 -30.74 -10.11 21.20
CA TRP A 156 -29.84 -8.96 21.21
C TRP A 156 -28.41 -9.39 20.95
N THR A 157 -27.85 -8.87 19.86
CA THR A 157 -26.44 -9.05 19.48
C THR A 157 -25.73 -7.70 19.46
N SER A 158 -24.42 -7.71 19.73
CA SER A 158 -23.57 -6.52 19.62
C SER A 158 -22.35 -6.86 18.76
N ALA A 159 -21.93 -5.91 17.93
CA ALA A 159 -20.71 -5.96 17.15
C ALA A 159 -19.86 -4.73 17.46
N LEU A 160 -18.58 -4.93 17.78
CA LEU A 160 -17.60 -3.88 17.99
C LEU A 160 -16.42 -4.13 17.10
N THR A 161 -16.00 -3.13 16.35
CA THR A 161 -14.76 -3.15 15.56
C THR A 161 -13.87 -2.01 16.01
N PHE A 162 -12.61 -2.32 16.21
CA PHE A 162 -11.58 -1.35 16.57
C PHE A 162 -10.36 -1.54 15.67
N THR A 163 -9.88 -0.44 15.07
CA THR A 163 -8.74 -0.45 14.15
C THR A 163 -7.76 0.64 14.55
N LEU A 164 -6.50 0.25 14.68
CA LEU A 164 -5.35 1.16 14.74
C LEU A 164 -4.50 0.94 13.51
N ASN A 165 -4.16 2.03 12.84
CA ASN A 165 -3.26 2.02 11.69
C ASN A 165 -2.19 3.10 11.88
N ASN A 166 -0.94 2.74 11.61
CA ASN A 166 0.21 3.65 11.65
C ASN A 166 1.05 3.43 10.40
N GLU A 167 1.21 4.50 9.63
CA GLU A 167 2.02 4.50 8.42
C GLU A 167 3.16 5.51 8.56
N LYS A 168 4.33 5.12 8.07
CA LYS A 168 5.50 6.00 8.06
C LYS A 168 6.41 5.76 6.88
N VAL A 169 7.06 6.80 6.43
CA VAL A 169 8.16 6.75 5.48
C VAL A 169 9.43 6.37 6.24
N LYS A 170 10.06 5.27 5.86
CA LYS A 170 11.29 4.75 6.49
C LYS A 170 12.55 5.38 5.92
N SER A 171 12.57 5.61 4.62
CA SER A 171 13.72 6.21 3.95
C SER A 171 13.30 6.80 2.61
N LEU A 172 14.04 7.81 2.18
CA LEU A 172 14.01 8.39 0.85
C LEU A 172 15.36 8.17 0.16
N ILE A 173 15.34 7.87 -1.14
CA ILE A 173 16.57 7.73 -1.93
C ILE A 173 17.11 9.14 -2.25
N GLY A 174 18.34 9.39 -1.86
CA GLY A 174 18.99 10.69 -2.02
C GLY A 174 19.71 11.18 -0.76
N GLY A 175 19.57 10.46 0.33
CA GLY A 175 20.43 10.46 1.53
C GLY A 175 20.52 11.75 2.36
N THR A 176 20.06 12.89 1.90
CA THR A 176 20.23 14.19 2.59
C THR A 176 18.97 15.06 2.67
N ALA A 177 17.90 14.68 1.96
CA ALA A 177 16.64 15.42 2.04
C ALA A 177 15.66 14.65 2.92
N ASP A 178 15.27 15.23 4.05
CA ASP A 178 14.24 14.70 4.93
C ASP A 178 12.85 14.68 4.27
N HIS A 179 12.75 15.23 3.06
CA HIS A 179 11.50 15.31 2.32
C HIS A 179 11.73 15.40 0.80
N VAL A 180 10.73 14.94 0.04
CA VAL A 180 10.61 15.12 -1.41
C VAL A 180 9.29 15.84 -1.69
N LYS A 181 9.34 16.89 -2.49
CA LYS A 181 8.17 17.68 -2.87
C LYS A 181 7.86 17.52 -4.36
N ASN A 182 6.59 17.35 -4.68
CA ASN A 182 6.00 17.53 -6.00
C ASN A 182 5.02 18.73 -5.93
N GLU A 183 4.45 19.18 -7.03
CA GLU A 183 3.53 20.33 -7.09
C GLU A 183 2.38 20.21 -6.10
N ASP A 184 1.79 19.02 -5.95
CA ASP A 184 0.59 18.78 -5.15
C ASP A 184 0.84 17.94 -3.88
N TYR A 185 2.03 17.33 -3.72
CA TYR A 185 2.28 16.36 -2.66
C TYR A 185 3.63 16.57 -1.98
N TYR A 186 3.66 16.18 -0.74
CA TYR A 186 4.81 16.26 0.13
C TYR A 186 5.08 14.91 0.80
N LEU A 187 6.27 14.38 0.66
CA LEU A 187 6.69 13.13 1.28
C LEU A 187 7.86 13.41 2.23
N SER A 188 7.69 13.11 3.51
CA SER A 188 8.72 13.29 4.54
C SER A 188 8.96 12.01 5.32
N ILE A 189 10.17 11.88 5.87
CA ILE A 189 10.48 10.82 6.83
C ILE A 189 9.74 11.11 8.14
N GLY A 190 9.02 10.11 8.65
CA GLY A 190 8.24 10.17 9.89
C GLY A 190 8.82 9.30 11.01
#